data_8908b427a31de0d02f279b7ab72b9429
#
_entry.id   8908b427a31de0d02f279b7ab72b9429
#
_cell.length_a   1.000
_cell.length_b   1.000
_cell.length_c   1.000
_cell.angle_alpha   90.00
_cell.angle_beta   90.00
_cell.angle_gamma   90.00
#
_symmetry.space_group_name_H-M   'P 1'
#
loop_
_entity.id
_entity.type
_entity.pdbx_description
1 polymer ?
#
loop_
_entity_poly.entity_id
_entity_poly.type
_entity_poly.pdbx_seq_one_letter_code
_entity_poly.pdbx_strand_id
1 'polypeptide(L)'
;MTLAAWGDMAEDEPGELVDGHLVEEEDVGALHNVVAAWLVWALKSWLGPRGGFVLISDTRFGVAPRRGRKPDISVYFAGRKPSAHGLVTTPPDIMIEVVSPRPKDAQRDRVEKTNEYAAFGVRFYWIVDPALRSFELFELGADGRYVKALGAANGALSTVPGCKGLTDRLRAHRGGGAAHAGHRAGRGRASPGESG
;
A
#
# COMPACT_ATOMS: atom_id res chain seq x y z
N MET A 1 16.03 19.82 -11.39
CA MET A 1 16.68 19.47 -10.09
C MET A 1 17.39 18.14 -10.23
N THR A 2 18.45 17.91 -9.48
CA THR A 2 19.13 16.61 -9.42
C THR A 2 18.47 15.69 -8.39
N LEU A 3 18.68 14.38 -8.53
CA LEU A 3 18.18 13.40 -7.56
C LEU A 3 18.75 13.61 -6.16
N ALA A 4 20.05 13.96 -6.05
CA ALA A 4 20.68 14.27 -4.78
C ALA A 4 20.03 15.51 -4.12
N ALA A 5 19.86 16.59 -4.87
CA ALA A 5 19.23 17.80 -4.35
C ALA A 5 17.77 17.55 -3.88
N TRP A 6 17.04 16.66 -4.55
CA TRP A 6 15.72 16.25 -4.11
C TRP A 6 15.78 15.39 -2.84
N GLY A 7 16.77 14.50 -2.75
CA GLY A 7 17.00 13.68 -1.56
C GLY A 7 17.36 14.49 -0.31
N ASP A 8 18.04 15.63 -0.50
CA ASP A 8 18.49 16.53 0.57
C ASP A 8 17.44 17.59 0.99
N MET A 9 16.28 17.66 0.31
CA MET A 9 15.20 18.58 0.68
C MET A 9 14.65 18.23 2.08
N ALA A 10 14.05 19.19 2.75
CA ALA A 10 13.40 18.97 4.04
C ALA A 10 12.34 17.85 3.95
N GLU A 11 12.14 17.11 5.05
CA GLU A 11 11.25 15.94 5.04
C GLU A 11 9.79 16.31 4.74
N ASP A 12 9.37 17.53 5.14
CA ASP A 12 8.04 18.08 4.93
C ASP A 12 7.82 18.68 3.53
N GLU A 13 8.87 18.77 2.70
CA GLU A 13 8.71 19.25 1.33
C GLU A 13 7.95 18.21 0.48
N PRO A 14 6.80 18.62 -0.08
CA PRO A 14 5.96 17.72 -0.86
C PRO A 14 6.56 17.43 -2.23
N GLY A 15 6.07 16.35 -2.86
CA GLY A 15 6.28 16.05 -4.26
C GLY A 15 7.34 15.00 -4.57
N GLU A 16 7.17 14.45 -5.75
CA GLU A 16 8.06 13.48 -6.38
C GLU A 16 8.95 14.15 -7.43
N LEU A 17 10.09 13.55 -7.73
CA LEU A 17 10.98 14.03 -8.81
C LEU A 17 10.63 13.30 -10.10
N VAL A 18 10.13 14.03 -11.10
CA VAL A 18 9.77 13.50 -12.42
C VAL A 18 10.56 14.25 -13.48
N ASP A 19 11.46 13.56 -14.19
CA ASP A 19 12.35 14.12 -15.21
C ASP A 19 13.15 15.35 -14.75
N GLY A 20 13.47 15.40 -13.46
CA GLY A 20 14.21 16.51 -12.85
C GLY A 20 13.34 17.71 -12.45
N HIS A 21 12.03 17.57 -12.51
CA HIS A 21 11.06 18.55 -12.03
C HIS A 21 10.37 18.03 -10.78
N LEU A 22 10.17 18.91 -9.80
CA LEU A 22 9.34 18.60 -8.64
C LEU A 22 7.88 18.63 -9.07
N VAL A 23 7.19 17.52 -8.86
CA VAL A 23 5.76 17.36 -9.12
C VAL A 23 5.08 17.14 -7.79
N GLU A 24 4.26 18.07 -7.37
CA GLU A 24 3.51 17.96 -6.12
C GLU A 24 2.54 16.78 -6.19
N GLU A 25 2.51 16.02 -5.11
CA GLU A 25 1.47 15.03 -4.88
C GLU A 25 0.20 15.74 -4.43
N GLU A 26 -0.90 15.29 -4.94
CA GLU A 26 -2.19 15.85 -4.56
C GLU A 26 -2.70 15.23 -3.26
N ASP A 27 -3.53 15.97 -2.53
CA ASP A 27 -4.13 15.50 -1.27
C ASP A 27 -4.86 14.17 -1.45
N VAL A 28 -4.51 13.22 -0.61
CA VAL A 28 -5.15 11.90 -0.54
C VAL A 28 -6.40 11.95 0.33
N GLY A 29 -7.46 11.29 -0.10
CA GLY A 29 -8.70 11.24 0.67
C GLY A 29 -8.64 10.31 1.89
N ALA A 30 -9.59 10.46 2.82
CA ALA A 30 -9.67 9.65 4.04
C ALA A 30 -9.72 8.12 3.75
N LEU A 31 -10.38 7.70 2.67
CA LEU A 31 -10.46 6.29 2.29
C LEU A 31 -9.08 5.72 1.92
N HIS A 32 -8.25 6.48 1.22
CA HIS A 32 -6.88 6.12 0.94
C HIS A 32 -6.10 5.86 2.24
N ASN A 33 -6.16 6.81 3.18
CA ASN A 33 -5.47 6.70 4.46
C ASN A 33 -5.93 5.50 5.29
N VAL A 34 -7.22 5.21 5.32
CA VAL A 34 -7.78 4.03 6.01
C VAL A 34 -7.23 2.74 5.40
N VAL A 35 -7.19 2.63 4.08
CA VAL A 35 -6.68 1.45 3.39
C VAL A 35 -5.17 1.32 3.57
N ALA A 36 -4.40 2.40 3.45
CA ALA A 36 -2.97 2.40 3.69
C ALA A 36 -2.63 1.96 5.13
N ALA A 37 -3.30 2.51 6.14
CA ALA A 37 -3.11 2.14 7.54
C ALA A 37 -3.41 0.66 7.79
N TRP A 38 -4.48 0.13 7.20
CA TRP A 38 -4.82 -1.28 7.28
C TRP A 38 -3.76 -2.19 6.62
N LEU A 39 -3.27 -1.83 5.44
CA LEU A 39 -2.20 -2.56 4.77
C LEU A 39 -0.92 -2.57 5.60
N VAL A 40 -0.52 -1.43 6.17
CA VAL A 40 0.63 -1.33 7.08
C VAL A 40 0.47 -2.28 8.26
N TRP A 41 -0.68 -2.28 8.92
CA TRP A 41 -0.97 -3.19 10.04
C TRP A 41 -0.85 -4.65 9.62
N ALA A 42 -1.45 -5.05 8.50
CA ALA A 42 -1.43 -6.42 8.00
C ALA A 42 0.00 -6.89 7.67
N LEU A 43 0.77 -6.03 6.98
CA LEU A 43 2.15 -6.30 6.61
C LEU A 43 3.07 -6.37 7.84
N LYS A 44 2.97 -5.44 8.78
CA LYS A 44 3.73 -5.46 10.04
C LYS A 44 3.42 -6.71 10.84
N SER A 45 2.14 -7.09 10.96
CA SER A 45 1.71 -8.29 11.67
C SER A 45 2.21 -9.57 11.01
N TRP A 46 2.28 -9.59 9.67
CA TRP A 46 2.80 -10.72 8.90
C TRP A 46 4.32 -10.83 8.99
N LEU A 47 5.04 -9.70 8.91
CA LEU A 47 6.50 -9.63 8.99
C LEU A 47 7.03 -9.88 10.40
N GLY A 48 6.29 -9.53 11.45
CA GLY A 48 6.77 -9.55 12.83
C GLY A 48 7.59 -10.79 13.20
N PRO A 49 7.07 -12.02 12.98
CA PRO A 49 7.83 -13.25 13.26
C PRO A 49 8.96 -13.55 12.26
N ARG A 50 8.96 -12.90 11.10
CA ARG A 50 9.88 -13.17 9.98
C ARG A 50 11.05 -12.19 9.92
N GLY A 51 10.91 -11.06 10.59
CA GLY A 51 11.82 -9.92 10.44
C GLY A 51 11.56 -9.14 9.14
N GLY A 52 12.15 -7.95 9.05
CA GLY A 52 11.99 -7.04 7.92
C GLY A 52 11.43 -5.68 8.33
N PHE A 53 11.19 -4.84 7.34
CA PHE A 53 10.77 -3.45 7.55
C PHE A 53 9.54 -3.14 6.70
N VAL A 54 8.60 -2.39 7.25
CA VAL A 54 7.53 -1.72 6.53
C VAL A 54 7.76 -0.23 6.70
N LEU A 55 7.97 0.46 5.60
CA LEU A 55 8.08 1.92 5.51
C LEU A 55 6.76 2.46 4.99
N ILE A 56 6.41 3.64 5.45
CA ILE A 56 5.21 4.37 5.01
C ILE A 56 5.61 5.52 4.09
N SER A 57 4.63 6.27 3.60
CA SER A 57 4.79 7.48 2.80
C SER A 57 5.92 8.39 3.31
N ASP A 58 6.41 9.28 2.48
CA ASP A 58 7.54 10.20 2.70
C ASP A 58 8.95 9.60 2.59
N THR A 59 9.09 8.28 2.52
CA THR A 59 10.38 7.68 2.20
C THR A 59 10.72 7.94 0.73
N ARG A 60 11.83 8.67 0.51
CA ARG A 60 12.29 9.05 -0.82
C ARG A 60 13.13 7.95 -1.46
N PHE A 61 12.67 7.44 -2.60
CA PHE A 61 13.37 6.44 -3.41
C PHE A 61 13.92 7.05 -4.69
N GLY A 62 15.22 6.92 -4.92
CA GLY A 62 15.85 7.26 -6.19
C GLY A 62 15.72 6.11 -7.18
N VAL A 63 14.66 6.09 -7.97
CA VAL A 63 14.34 4.97 -8.87
C VAL A 63 15.07 5.05 -10.21
N ALA A 64 15.49 6.26 -10.64
CA ALA A 64 16.32 6.48 -11.82
C ALA A 64 17.07 7.83 -11.68
N PRO A 65 18.06 8.15 -12.53
CA PRO A 65 18.92 9.33 -12.36
C PRO A 65 18.20 10.67 -12.23
N ARG A 66 17.00 10.79 -12.80
CA ARG A 66 16.17 12.00 -12.73
C ARG A 66 14.77 11.73 -12.20
N ARG A 67 14.59 10.59 -11.54
CA ARG A 67 13.30 10.14 -11.02
C ARG A 67 13.42 9.71 -9.55
N GLY A 68 12.64 10.37 -8.72
CA GLY A 68 12.46 10.07 -7.31
C GLY A 68 11.00 9.85 -7.01
N ARG A 69 10.68 8.79 -6.27
CA ARG A 69 9.32 8.39 -5.92
C ARG A 69 9.15 8.27 -4.41
N LYS A 70 7.91 8.50 -3.96
CA LYS A 70 7.46 8.37 -2.56
C LYS A 70 6.28 7.40 -2.52
N PRO A 71 6.51 6.06 -2.59
CA PRO A 71 5.41 5.10 -2.56
C PRO A 71 4.68 5.14 -1.21
N ASP A 72 3.38 4.86 -1.22
CA ASP A 72 2.57 4.84 0.00
C ASP A 72 3.10 3.86 1.03
N ILE A 73 3.54 2.66 0.57
CA ILE A 73 4.11 1.64 1.46
C ILE A 73 5.25 0.91 0.73
N SER A 74 6.34 0.68 1.46
CA SER A 74 7.45 -0.14 0.98
C SER A 74 7.81 -1.23 1.99
N VAL A 75 8.19 -2.41 1.50
CA VAL A 75 8.48 -3.56 2.37
C VAL A 75 9.84 -4.15 2.01
N TYR A 76 10.67 -4.33 3.02
CA TYR A 76 11.90 -5.11 2.95
C TYR A 76 11.74 -6.40 3.74
N PHE A 77 12.03 -7.52 3.11
CA PHE A 77 12.02 -8.82 3.77
C PHE A 77 13.25 -9.00 4.67
N ALA A 78 13.26 -10.04 5.48
CA ALA A 78 14.38 -10.37 6.36
C ALA A 78 15.72 -10.41 5.61
N GLY A 79 16.76 -9.84 6.24
CA GLY A 79 18.10 -9.77 5.66
C GLY A 79 18.34 -8.59 4.73
N ARG A 80 17.31 -7.82 4.38
CA ARG A 80 17.40 -6.59 3.59
C ARG A 80 16.97 -5.39 4.43
N LYS A 81 17.56 -4.24 4.19
CA LYS A 81 17.22 -2.99 4.89
C LYS A 81 17.44 -1.78 4.00
N PRO A 82 16.63 -0.73 4.14
CA PRO A 82 16.87 0.56 3.51
C PRO A 82 18.11 1.25 4.15
N SER A 83 18.60 2.32 3.51
CA SER A 83 19.46 3.29 4.19
C SER A 83 18.67 3.93 5.34
N ALA A 84 19.35 4.20 6.45
CA ALA A 84 18.71 4.76 7.65
C ALA A 84 18.30 6.22 7.48
N HIS A 85 18.97 6.94 6.59
CA HIS A 85 18.77 8.37 6.36
C HIS A 85 18.89 8.71 4.87
N GLY A 86 18.22 9.77 4.47
CA GLY A 86 18.28 10.34 3.13
C GLY A 86 17.67 9.47 2.05
N LEU A 87 18.14 9.67 0.84
CA LEU A 87 17.64 9.01 -0.36
C LEU A 87 17.90 7.49 -0.33
N VAL A 88 16.87 6.71 -0.53
CA VAL A 88 16.96 5.24 -0.63
C VAL A 88 17.17 4.85 -2.10
N THR A 89 18.28 4.18 -2.39
CA THR A 89 18.63 3.69 -3.74
C THR A 89 18.62 2.16 -3.84
N THR A 90 18.30 1.48 -2.74
CA THR A 90 18.14 0.02 -2.73
C THR A 90 16.67 -0.32 -2.94
N PRO A 91 16.30 -1.08 -3.99
CA PRO A 91 14.90 -1.43 -4.21
C PRO A 91 14.36 -2.28 -3.05
N PRO A 92 13.15 -2.01 -2.55
CA PRO A 92 12.47 -2.88 -1.60
C PRO A 92 12.00 -4.18 -2.28
N ASP A 93 11.53 -5.14 -1.49
CA ASP A 93 10.92 -6.35 -2.03
C ASP A 93 9.51 -6.08 -2.56
N ILE A 94 8.77 -5.18 -1.91
CA ILE A 94 7.43 -4.76 -2.34
C ILE A 94 7.34 -3.24 -2.32
N MET A 95 6.76 -2.65 -3.36
CA MET A 95 6.20 -1.30 -3.36
C MET A 95 4.68 -1.37 -3.56
N ILE A 96 3.95 -0.52 -2.86
CA ILE A 96 2.48 -0.50 -2.89
C ILE A 96 2.03 0.93 -3.11
N GLU A 97 1.11 1.10 -4.05
CA GLU A 97 0.37 2.34 -4.29
C GLU A 97 -1.11 2.09 -3.97
N VAL A 98 -1.68 2.97 -3.18
CA VAL A 98 -3.11 3.03 -2.90
C VAL A 98 -3.69 4.14 -3.78
N VAL A 99 -4.42 3.74 -4.82
CA VAL A 99 -4.86 4.66 -5.87
C VAL A 99 -5.82 5.71 -5.31
N SER A 100 -5.53 6.97 -5.55
CA SER A 100 -6.45 8.08 -5.35
C SER A 100 -7.52 8.10 -6.45
N PRO A 101 -8.74 8.61 -6.20
CA PRO A 101 -9.86 8.51 -7.15
C PRO A 101 -9.71 9.38 -8.40
N ARG A 102 -8.58 10.03 -8.60
CA ARG A 102 -8.33 10.92 -9.74
C ARG A 102 -7.75 10.15 -10.93
N PRO A 103 -8.25 10.37 -12.16
CA PRO A 103 -7.80 9.63 -13.34
C PRO A 103 -6.30 9.74 -13.64
N LYS A 104 -5.68 10.92 -13.36
CA LYS A 104 -4.24 11.13 -13.58
C LYS A 104 -3.38 10.25 -12.69
N ASP A 105 -3.76 10.09 -11.43
CA ASP A 105 -3.02 9.27 -10.47
C ASP A 105 -3.12 7.80 -10.83
N ALA A 106 -4.33 7.35 -11.19
CA ALA A 106 -4.54 5.97 -11.64
C ALA A 106 -3.72 5.63 -12.90
N GLN A 107 -3.56 6.58 -13.85
CA GLN A 107 -2.71 6.39 -15.03
C GLN A 107 -1.23 6.35 -14.66
N ARG A 108 -0.78 7.26 -13.78
CA ARG A 108 0.61 7.32 -13.31
C ARG A 108 1.00 6.02 -12.62
N ASP A 109 0.19 5.53 -11.71
CA ASP A 109 0.48 4.31 -10.95
C ASP A 109 0.47 3.07 -11.84
N ARG A 110 -0.48 2.97 -12.79
CA ARG A 110 -0.62 1.81 -13.67
C ARG A 110 0.33 1.78 -14.86
N VAL A 111 0.89 2.91 -15.28
CA VAL A 111 1.73 2.99 -16.48
C VAL A 111 3.15 3.44 -16.12
N GLU A 112 3.31 4.62 -15.54
CA GLU A 112 4.64 5.19 -15.32
C GLU A 112 5.37 4.47 -14.20
N LYS A 113 4.80 4.39 -12.99
CA LYS A 113 5.41 3.73 -11.84
C LYS A 113 5.65 2.24 -12.08
N THR A 114 4.76 1.57 -12.83
CA THR A 114 4.96 0.16 -13.21
C THR A 114 6.28 -0.03 -13.95
N ASN A 115 6.58 0.79 -14.94
CA ASN A 115 7.83 0.69 -15.69
C ASN A 115 9.05 1.09 -14.86
N GLU A 116 8.92 2.13 -14.05
CA GLU A 116 10.01 2.65 -13.22
C GLU A 116 10.39 1.66 -12.11
N TYR A 117 9.41 1.09 -11.42
CA TYR A 117 9.66 0.12 -10.36
C TYR A 117 10.20 -1.21 -10.89
N ALA A 118 9.80 -1.63 -12.11
CA ALA A 118 10.41 -2.75 -12.78
C ALA A 118 11.90 -2.50 -13.08
N ALA A 119 12.23 -1.34 -13.68
CA ALA A 119 13.60 -0.94 -13.98
C ALA A 119 14.45 -0.73 -12.72
N PHE A 120 13.87 -0.26 -11.63
CA PHE A 120 14.51 -0.13 -10.32
C PHE A 120 14.80 -1.48 -9.68
N GLY A 121 14.08 -2.55 -10.05
CA GLY A 121 14.28 -3.90 -9.53
C GLY A 121 13.41 -4.26 -8.33
N VAL A 122 12.25 -3.62 -8.17
CA VAL A 122 11.27 -3.97 -7.15
C VAL A 122 10.63 -5.30 -7.54
N ARG A 123 10.74 -6.31 -6.66
CA ARG A 123 10.26 -7.65 -6.98
C ARG A 123 8.76 -7.73 -7.12
N PHE A 124 8.01 -7.10 -6.21
CA PHE A 124 6.55 -7.10 -6.23
C PHE A 124 6.03 -5.67 -6.23
N TYR A 125 5.17 -5.35 -7.18
CA TYR A 125 4.46 -4.09 -7.23
C TYR A 125 2.96 -4.32 -7.04
N TRP A 126 2.36 -3.62 -6.09
CA TRP A 126 0.94 -3.76 -5.77
C TRP A 126 0.22 -2.46 -6.03
N ILE A 127 -0.92 -2.56 -6.68
CA ILE A 127 -1.85 -1.46 -6.88
C ILE A 127 -3.15 -1.81 -6.16
N VAL A 128 -3.52 -1.00 -5.20
CA VAL A 128 -4.75 -1.16 -4.42
C VAL A 128 -5.67 0.00 -4.73
N ASP A 129 -6.81 -0.29 -5.32
CA ASP A 129 -7.80 0.73 -5.71
C ASP A 129 -9.04 0.61 -4.82
N PRO A 130 -9.20 1.50 -3.83
CA PRO A 130 -10.32 1.45 -2.89
C PRO A 130 -11.66 1.74 -3.57
N ALA A 131 -11.70 2.61 -4.58
CA ALA A 131 -12.91 2.99 -5.29
C ALA A 131 -13.44 1.83 -6.14
N LEU A 132 -12.56 1.14 -6.85
CA LEU A 132 -12.88 -0.04 -7.65
C LEU A 132 -12.90 -1.33 -6.83
N ARG A 133 -12.53 -1.27 -5.54
CA ARG A 133 -12.35 -2.44 -4.67
C ARG A 133 -11.47 -3.51 -5.33
N SER A 134 -10.43 -3.08 -6.04
CA SER A 134 -9.52 -3.97 -6.75
C SER A 134 -8.15 -3.99 -6.12
N PHE A 135 -7.49 -5.13 -6.28
CA PHE A 135 -6.12 -5.40 -5.87
C PHE A 135 -5.39 -6.06 -7.02
N GLU A 136 -4.33 -5.44 -7.46
CA GLU A 136 -3.48 -5.94 -8.54
C GLU A 136 -2.07 -6.15 -7.99
N LEU A 137 -1.50 -7.30 -8.26
CA LEU A 137 -0.12 -7.63 -7.89
C LEU A 137 0.65 -8.02 -9.14
N PHE A 138 1.78 -7.38 -9.31
CA PHE A 138 2.73 -7.65 -10.38
C PHE A 138 4.01 -8.24 -9.77
N GLU A 139 4.56 -9.26 -10.40
CA GLU A 139 5.86 -9.86 -10.06
C GLU A 139 6.85 -9.61 -11.19
N LEU A 140 8.06 -9.19 -10.81
CA LEU A 140 9.14 -8.90 -11.75
C LEU A 140 9.68 -10.22 -12.32
N GLY A 141 9.56 -10.38 -13.62
CA GLY A 141 10.11 -11.52 -14.37
C GLY A 141 11.62 -11.41 -14.57
N ALA A 142 12.24 -12.51 -14.95
CA ALA A 142 13.66 -12.57 -15.25
C ALA A 142 14.07 -11.69 -16.47
N ASP A 143 13.12 -11.32 -17.30
CA ASP A 143 13.29 -10.42 -18.43
C ASP A 143 13.21 -8.92 -18.05
N GLY A 144 13.07 -8.61 -16.74
CA GLY A 144 12.94 -7.25 -16.21
C GLY A 144 11.57 -6.62 -16.45
N ARG A 145 10.54 -7.41 -16.76
CA ARG A 145 9.18 -6.93 -16.96
C ARG A 145 8.24 -7.47 -15.90
N TYR A 146 7.26 -6.68 -15.53
CA TYR A 146 6.21 -7.14 -14.65
C TYR A 146 5.21 -8.04 -15.35
N VAL A 147 4.89 -9.16 -14.68
CA VAL A 147 3.78 -10.03 -15.03
C VAL A 147 2.72 -9.89 -13.95
N LYS A 148 1.45 -9.73 -14.35
CA LYS A 148 0.34 -9.69 -13.39
C LYS A 148 0.17 -11.06 -12.77
N ALA A 149 0.63 -11.21 -11.54
CA ALA A 149 0.60 -12.47 -10.79
C ALA A 149 -0.71 -12.70 -10.04
N LEU A 150 -1.43 -11.61 -9.70
CA LEU A 150 -2.73 -11.66 -9.04
C LEU A 150 -3.58 -10.47 -9.45
N GLY A 151 -4.86 -10.72 -9.71
CA GLY A 151 -5.90 -9.71 -9.83
C GLY A 151 -7.10 -10.15 -9.00
N ALA A 152 -7.59 -9.30 -8.11
CA ALA A 152 -8.75 -9.58 -7.29
C ALA A 152 -9.69 -8.37 -7.28
N ALA A 153 -10.98 -8.63 -7.30
CA ALA A 153 -12.02 -7.63 -7.13
C ALA A 153 -12.90 -8.00 -5.95
N ASN A 154 -13.54 -7.00 -5.35
CA ASN A 154 -14.44 -7.18 -4.20
C ASN A 154 -13.81 -7.99 -3.04
N GLY A 155 -12.47 -8.00 -2.99
CA GLY A 155 -11.67 -8.58 -1.92
C GLY A 155 -11.61 -10.09 -1.86
N ALA A 156 -11.86 -10.77 -2.94
CA ALA A 156 -11.63 -12.21 -3.06
C ALA A 156 -10.13 -12.49 -3.28
N LEU A 157 -9.30 -12.26 -2.26
CA LEU A 157 -7.89 -12.63 -2.30
C LEU A 157 -7.73 -14.13 -2.06
N SER A 158 -7.06 -14.83 -2.98
CA SER A 158 -6.67 -16.23 -2.82
C SER A 158 -5.33 -16.32 -2.05
N THR A 159 -4.24 -16.44 -2.75
CA THR A 159 -2.90 -16.46 -2.17
C THR A 159 -2.12 -15.26 -2.69
N VAL A 160 -1.42 -14.55 -1.80
CA VAL A 160 -0.56 -13.43 -2.20
C VAL A 160 0.81 -13.99 -2.61
N PRO A 161 1.21 -13.90 -3.89
CA PRO A 161 2.53 -14.34 -4.36
C PRO A 161 3.67 -13.76 -3.52
N GLY A 162 4.66 -14.59 -3.20
CA GLY A 162 5.80 -14.18 -2.37
C GLY A 162 5.51 -13.97 -0.88
N CYS A 163 4.23 -13.95 -0.46
CA CYS A 163 3.80 -13.59 0.89
C CYS A 163 2.95 -14.69 1.54
N LYS A 164 3.52 -15.88 1.72
CA LYS A 164 2.80 -17.03 2.31
C LYS A 164 2.20 -16.69 3.68
N GLY A 165 0.90 -16.87 3.82
CA GLY A 165 0.13 -16.63 5.05
C GLY A 165 -0.29 -15.16 5.26
N LEU A 166 0.05 -14.24 4.35
CA LEU A 166 -0.43 -12.86 4.42
C LEU A 166 -1.93 -12.76 4.12
N THR A 167 -2.46 -13.61 3.27
CA THR A 167 -3.89 -13.63 2.90
C THR A 167 -4.82 -13.69 4.11
N ASP A 168 -4.45 -14.49 5.12
CA ASP A 168 -5.26 -14.64 6.33
C ASP A 168 -5.33 -13.32 7.13
N ARG A 169 -4.24 -12.55 7.14
CA ARG A 169 -4.19 -11.22 7.77
C ARG A 169 -5.02 -10.20 6.99
N LEU A 170 -4.97 -10.25 5.66
CA LEU A 170 -5.77 -9.39 4.80
C LEU A 170 -7.28 -9.69 4.87
N ARG A 171 -7.68 -10.91 5.23
CA ARG A 171 -9.07 -11.32 5.42
C ARG A 171 -9.62 -11.02 6.82
N ALA A 172 -8.79 -11.12 7.86
CA ALA A 172 -9.21 -11.00 9.25
C ALA A 172 -9.91 -9.67 9.58
N HIS A 173 -9.56 -8.59 8.88
CA HIS A 173 -10.19 -7.27 9.09
C HIS A 173 -11.64 -7.19 8.60
N ARG A 174 -12.07 -8.04 7.67
CA ARG A 174 -13.47 -8.06 7.17
C ARG A 174 -14.46 -8.69 8.13
N GLY A 175 -14.00 -9.57 9.03
CA GLY A 175 -14.85 -10.20 10.05
C GLY A 175 -15.18 -9.29 11.23
N GLY A 176 -14.35 -8.29 11.54
CA GLY A 176 -14.55 -7.39 12.67
C GLY A 176 -15.65 -6.34 12.49
N GLY A 177 -16.01 -6.00 11.25
CA GLY A 177 -17.07 -5.02 10.96
C GLY A 177 -18.49 -5.55 11.01
N ALA A 178 -18.68 -6.87 10.93
CA ALA A 178 -20.01 -7.49 10.90
C ALA A 178 -20.53 -7.91 12.28
N ALA A 179 -19.69 -7.94 13.30
CA ALA A 179 -20.07 -8.45 14.63
C ALA A 179 -20.74 -7.42 15.54
N HIS A 180 -20.85 -6.14 15.15
CA HIS A 180 -21.44 -5.10 16.00
C HIS A 180 -22.84 -4.63 15.62
N ALA A 181 -23.48 -5.23 14.60
CA ALA A 181 -24.84 -4.84 14.16
C ALA A 181 -25.97 -5.76 14.68
N GLY A 182 -25.73 -6.70 15.56
CA GLY A 182 -26.68 -7.71 15.95
C GLY A 182 -26.90 -7.88 17.46
N HIS A 183 -27.14 -6.78 18.21
CA HIS A 183 -27.71 -6.97 19.57
C HIS A 183 -28.43 -5.74 20.11
N ARG A 184 -29.62 -5.45 19.55
CA ARG A 184 -30.69 -4.68 20.24
C ARG A 184 -32.02 -4.87 19.54
N ALA A 185 -32.71 -5.95 19.87
CA ALA A 185 -34.16 -5.98 19.78
C ALA A 185 -34.70 -7.05 20.77
N GLY A 186 -35.51 -6.63 21.68
CA GLY A 186 -36.48 -7.52 22.32
C GLY A 186 -36.28 -7.86 23.79
N ARG A 187 -36.57 -6.93 24.71
CA ARG A 187 -37.21 -7.27 25.96
C ARG A 187 -38.42 -6.38 26.13
N GLY A 188 -39.55 -6.89 25.63
CA GLY A 188 -40.85 -6.39 26.00
C GLY A 188 -41.12 -6.70 27.49
N ARG A 189 -41.40 -5.67 28.26
CA ARG A 189 -41.96 -5.79 29.61
C ARG A 189 -43.44 -6.08 29.46
N ALA A 190 -43.84 -7.24 29.92
CA ALA A 190 -45.24 -7.51 30.26
C ALA A 190 -45.52 -6.81 31.59
N SER A 191 -46.56 -5.99 31.62
CA SER A 191 -47.13 -5.44 32.86
C SER A 191 -48.16 -6.45 33.42
N PRO A 192 -48.22 -6.72 34.73
CA PRO A 192 -49.27 -7.49 35.30
C PRO A 192 -50.50 -6.59 35.54
N GLY A 193 -51.70 -7.12 35.19
CA GLY A 193 -52.96 -6.50 35.48
C GLY A 193 -53.28 -6.51 36.95
N GLU A 194 -53.83 -5.45 37.43
CA GLU A 194 -54.50 -5.35 38.72
C GLU A 194 -55.97 -5.68 38.49
N SER A 195 -56.42 -6.67 39.25
CA SER A 195 -57.84 -6.94 39.55
C SER A 195 -58.11 -6.29 40.90
N GLY A 196 -59.22 -5.58 41.01
CA GLY A 196 -59.80 -5.00 42.18
C GLY A 196 -60.96 -4.12 41.81
#